data_04882be3f9b3e52cf0b6ed0892c1d461
#
_entry.id   04882be3f9b3e52cf0b6ed0892c1d461
#
_cell.length_a   1.000
_cell.length_b   1.000
_cell.length_c   1.000
_cell.angle_alpha   90.00
_cell.angle_beta   90.00
_cell.angle_gamma   90.00
#
_symmetry.space_group_name_H-M   'P 1'
#
loop_
_entity.id
_entity.type
_entity.pdbx_description
1 polymer ?
#
loop_
_entity_poly.entity_id
_entity_poly.type
_entity_poly.pdbx_seq_one_letter_code
_entity_poly.pdbx_strand_id
1 'polypeptide(L)'
;MPRSVRVVVAVALGATIAATAALGAAGEFAEWAPATRVEAAPGTDPSFNGPDLDGCPFISRDDRTFYMASNRPGGLGGLDIWVSTRVGVDAPWEAPVNVGAPVNSAANDFCPTIDPNGLDFYFVSNRAGGCGGADIYSTRVYSGVGFVQPQNLGCAVNSAADEASPFPLQQRSGQLLYFSSARPGGFSPDPPGATAGDSDLYLSSARGGAFGAAELVAGVNTASEDGQPSLRRDGLELFFFSNRPGTLGLADIYAATRARTSDPWATPLNLGPNVNSAAGAETRPSLSWDGMTLYFGSTRPGGEGSTDHYLTTRERLTGGG
;
A
#
# COMPACT_ATOMS: atom_id res chain seq x y z
N MET A 1 68.70 22.66 -26.51
CA MET A 1 67.64 23.14 -25.56
C MET A 1 66.38 22.42 -25.85
N PRO A 2 65.95 21.49 -25.02
CA PRO A 2 64.66 20.78 -25.22
C PRO A 2 63.49 21.58 -24.66
N ARG A 3 62.43 21.72 -25.45
CA ARG A 3 61.16 22.35 -25.08
C ARG A 3 60.35 21.36 -24.19
N SER A 4 60.07 21.78 -22.98
CA SER A 4 59.17 21.08 -22.06
C SER A 4 57.71 21.23 -22.51
N VAL A 5 57.08 20.13 -22.83
CA VAL A 5 55.60 20.05 -23.04
C VAL A 5 54.95 19.95 -21.67
N ARG A 6 54.16 20.95 -21.29
CA ARG A 6 53.27 20.90 -20.10
C ARG A 6 51.99 20.22 -20.53
N VAL A 7 51.75 19.01 -19.99
CA VAL A 7 50.45 18.34 -20.06
C VAL A 7 49.58 18.97 -19.01
N VAL A 8 48.51 19.63 -19.44
CA VAL A 8 47.45 20.09 -18.55
C VAL A 8 46.45 18.97 -18.45
N VAL A 9 46.37 18.31 -17.27
CA VAL A 9 45.34 17.36 -16.95
C VAL A 9 44.13 18.17 -16.48
N ALA A 10 43.10 18.27 -17.31
CA ALA A 10 41.82 18.79 -16.93
C ALA A 10 41.05 17.69 -16.14
N VAL A 11 40.96 17.88 -14.83
CA VAL A 11 40.06 17.08 -13.98
C VAL A 11 38.65 17.62 -14.20
N ALA A 12 37.84 16.87 -14.96
CA ALA A 12 36.42 17.15 -15.06
C ALA A 12 35.76 16.70 -13.73
N LEU A 13 35.44 17.65 -12.86
CA LEU A 13 34.52 17.44 -11.77
C LEU A 13 33.13 17.19 -12.39
N GLY A 14 32.75 15.94 -12.47
CA GLY A 14 31.37 15.56 -12.73
C GLY A 14 30.51 15.95 -11.54
N ALA A 15 29.81 17.07 -11.61
CA ALA A 15 28.74 17.38 -10.70
C ALA A 15 27.58 16.44 -11.01
N THR A 16 27.43 15.38 -10.22
CA THR A 16 26.17 14.64 -10.12
C THR A 16 25.15 15.59 -9.49
N ILE A 17 24.36 16.23 -10.34
CA ILE A 17 23.13 16.90 -9.90
C ILE A 17 22.20 15.76 -9.53
N ALA A 18 22.10 15.45 -8.23
CA ALA A 18 20.99 14.68 -7.70
C ALA A 18 19.75 15.53 -7.93
N ALA A 19 18.94 15.14 -8.92
CA ALA A 19 17.62 15.70 -9.11
C ALA A 19 16.77 15.25 -7.92
N THR A 20 16.72 16.03 -6.85
CA THR A 20 15.71 15.94 -5.81
C THR A 20 14.41 16.39 -6.44
N ALA A 21 13.69 15.45 -7.08
CA ALA A 21 12.33 15.69 -7.51
C ALA A 21 11.46 15.74 -6.26
N ALA A 22 10.95 16.92 -5.94
CA ALA A 22 10.03 17.15 -4.85
C ALA A 22 8.74 16.32 -5.09
N LEU A 23 8.57 15.24 -4.34
CA LEU A 23 7.33 14.50 -4.19
C LEU A 23 6.43 15.25 -3.23
N GLY A 24 5.31 15.69 -3.71
CA GLY A 24 4.28 16.37 -2.97
C GLY A 24 3.69 17.53 -3.75
N ALA A 25 2.49 17.98 -3.44
CA ALA A 25 2.09 19.34 -3.77
C ALA A 25 3.23 20.23 -3.27
N ALA A 26 3.98 20.82 -4.18
CA ALA A 26 5.29 21.43 -3.91
C ALA A 26 5.27 22.22 -2.60
N GLY A 27 5.94 21.71 -1.55
CA GLY A 27 6.16 22.39 -0.31
C GLY A 27 5.25 22.02 0.87
N GLU A 28 4.37 21.00 0.81
CA GLU A 28 3.51 20.65 1.97
C GLU A 28 4.22 19.72 2.98
N PHE A 29 5.10 18.81 2.52
CA PHE A 29 5.78 17.84 3.37
C PHE A 29 7.30 17.81 3.10
N ALA A 30 8.06 17.46 4.13
CA ALA A 30 9.47 17.13 4.05
C ALA A 30 9.69 15.75 3.39
N GLU A 31 10.95 15.40 3.13
CA GLU A 31 11.35 14.07 2.72
C GLU A 31 11.04 13.04 3.82
N TRP A 32 10.83 11.79 3.42
CA TRP A 32 10.64 10.68 4.35
C TRP A 32 11.92 10.40 5.15
N ALA A 33 11.76 10.17 6.45
CA ALA A 33 12.84 9.72 7.31
C ALA A 33 13.24 8.27 6.96
N PRO A 34 14.44 7.80 7.38
CA PRO A 34 14.81 6.40 7.23
C PRO A 34 13.79 5.47 7.88
N ALA A 35 13.39 4.42 7.16
CA ALA A 35 12.40 3.46 7.63
C ALA A 35 12.94 2.61 8.79
N THR A 36 12.07 2.33 9.76
CA THR A 36 12.33 1.47 10.92
C THR A 36 11.26 0.40 11.04
N ARG A 37 11.57 -0.72 11.70
CA ARG A 37 10.57 -1.73 12.04
C ARG A 37 9.55 -1.16 13.04
N VAL A 38 8.29 -1.59 12.94
CA VAL A 38 7.23 -1.08 13.83
C VAL A 38 7.52 -1.46 15.30
N GLU A 39 7.99 -2.67 15.55
CA GLU A 39 8.34 -3.15 16.90
C GLU A 39 9.63 -2.54 17.47
N ALA A 40 10.39 -1.77 16.68
CA ALA A 40 11.49 -0.98 17.22
C ALA A 40 11.01 0.15 18.13
N ALA A 41 9.74 0.52 18.10
CA ALA A 41 9.14 1.47 19.03
C ALA A 41 9.12 0.87 20.44
N PRO A 42 9.70 1.57 21.46
CA PRO A 42 9.83 1.04 22.82
C PRO A 42 8.51 0.56 23.41
N GLY A 43 8.48 -0.67 23.90
CA GLY A 43 7.33 -1.28 24.57
C GLY A 43 6.30 -1.91 23.62
N THR A 44 6.46 -1.81 22.31
CA THR A 44 5.66 -2.58 21.36
C THR A 44 5.87 -4.07 21.60
N ASP A 45 4.78 -4.84 21.56
CA ASP A 45 4.83 -6.28 21.79
C ASP A 45 5.76 -6.95 20.75
N PRO A 46 6.71 -7.80 21.19
CA PRO A 46 7.66 -8.43 20.27
C PRO A 46 7.01 -9.39 19.26
N SER A 47 5.77 -9.80 19.48
CA SER A 47 5.02 -10.61 18.52
C SER A 47 4.32 -9.77 17.45
N PHE A 48 4.53 -8.44 17.41
CA PHE A 48 3.93 -7.58 16.39
C PHE A 48 4.33 -8.02 14.98
N ASN A 49 5.64 -8.14 14.73
CA ASN A 49 6.18 -8.94 13.64
C ASN A 49 6.61 -10.31 14.20
N GLY A 50 6.48 -11.35 13.41
CA GLY A 50 6.84 -12.71 13.81
C GLY A 50 7.68 -13.41 12.74
N PRO A 51 8.05 -14.70 12.98
CA PRO A 51 8.81 -15.48 12.01
C PRO A 51 8.01 -15.85 10.77
N ASP A 52 6.74 -15.51 10.74
CA ASP A 52 5.79 -15.81 9.67
C ASP A 52 5.74 -14.69 8.61
N LEU A 53 4.74 -14.69 7.76
CA LEU A 53 4.46 -13.57 6.87
C LEU A 53 3.57 -12.57 7.61
N ASP A 54 4.05 -11.34 7.77
CA ASP A 54 3.29 -10.22 8.30
C ASP A 54 3.21 -9.12 7.24
N GLY A 55 2.01 -8.86 6.73
CA GLY A 55 1.83 -7.95 5.60
C GLY A 55 0.47 -7.25 5.57
N CYS A 56 0.20 -6.52 4.50
CA CYS A 56 -1.03 -5.74 4.33
C CYS A 56 -1.35 -4.85 5.54
N PRO A 57 -0.43 -3.97 5.97
CA PRO A 57 -0.71 -3.05 7.06
C PRO A 57 -1.86 -2.11 6.70
N PHE A 58 -2.73 -1.86 7.65
CA PHE A 58 -3.72 -0.79 7.58
C PHE A 58 -3.84 -0.12 8.95
N ILE A 59 -3.73 1.20 8.97
CA ILE A 59 -3.86 2.00 10.18
C ILE A 59 -5.21 2.72 10.21
N SER A 60 -5.92 2.65 11.34
CA SER A 60 -7.18 3.34 11.55
C SER A 60 -7.01 4.86 11.55
N ARG A 61 -8.12 5.56 11.35
CA ARG A 61 -8.17 7.04 11.29
C ARG A 61 -7.60 7.73 12.54
N ASP A 62 -7.75 7.13 13.69
CA ASP A 62 -7.28 7.66 14.98
C ASP A 62 -5.87 7.18 15.35
N ASP A 63 -5.20 6.46 14.44
CA ASP A 63 -3.88 5.86 14.61
C ASP A 63 -3.76 4.94 15.83
N ARG A 64 -4.87 4.31 16.25
CA ARG A 64 -4.91 3.47 17.47
C ARG A 64 -5.23 2.00 17.22
N THR A 65 -5.60 1.65 15.99
CA THR A 65 -5.89 0.28 15.58
C THR A 65 -5.10 -0.02 14.31
N PHE A 66 -4.33 -1.10 14.37
CA PHE A 66 -3.52 -1.58 13.25
C PHE A 66 -4.03 -2.94 12.83
N TYR A 67 -4.49 -3.05 11.59
CA TYR A 67 -4.85 -4.33 10.99
C TYR A 67 -3.71 -4.83 10.11
N MET A 68 -3.53 -6.15 10.06
CA MET A 68 -2.53 -6.82 9.25
C MET A 68 -3.04 -8.17 8.76
N ALA A 69 -2.40 -8.71 7.74
CA ALA A 69 -2.56 -10.10 7.35
C ALA A 69 -1.34 -10.91 7.83
N SER A 70 -1.58 -12.07 8.41
CA SER A 70 -0.52 -12.95 8.87
C SER A 70 -0.93 -14.41 8.79
N ASN A 71 0.04 -15.30 8.49
CA ASN A 71 -0.16 -16.75 8.57
C ASN A 71 0.39 -17.35 9.87
N ARG A 72 0.53 -16.50 10.91
CA ARG A 72 0.97 -16.91 12.24
C ARG A 72 0.04 -17.96 12.85
N PRO A 73 0.55 -18.84 13.75
CA PRO A 73 -0.26 -19.86 14.43
C PRO A 73 -1.45 -19.27 15.18
N GLY A 74 -2.58 -20.00 15.17
CA GLY A 74 -3.81 -19.58 15.83
C GLY A 74 -4.84 -18.92 14.90
N GLY A 75 -4.58 -18.90 13.57
CA GLY A 75 -5.54 -18.51 12.55
C GLY A 75 -6.61 -19.55 12.27
N LEU A 76 -7.55 -19.22 11.39
CA LEU A 76 -8.61 -20.08 10.91
C LEU A 76 -8.29 -20.68 9.55
N GLY A 77 -7.52 -19.96 8.73
CA GLY A 77 -7.12 -20.32 7.37
C GLY A 77 -5.62 -20.31 7.15
N GLY A 78 -5.21 -20.04 5.92
CA GLY A 78 -3.80 -19.83 5.58
C GLY A 78 -3.31 -18.46 6.01
N LEU A 79 -3.79 -17.39 5.35
CA LEU A 79 -3.65 -16.01 5.78
C LEU A 79 -4.92 -15.58 6.50
N ASP A 80 -4.77 -14.98 7.66
CA ASP A 80 -5.87 -14.37 8.41
C ASP A 80 -5.60 -12.89 8.68
N ILE A 81 -6.67 -12.15 8.93
CA ILE A 81 -6.59 -10.76 9.38
C ILE A 81 -6.45 -10.73 10.90
N TRP A 82 -5.46 -9.98 11.36
CA TRP A 82 -5.16 -9.75 12.76
C TRP A 82 -5.26 -8.27 13.08
N VAL A 83 -5.46 -7.94 14.34
CA VAL A 83 -5.59 -6.58 14.82
C VAL A 83 -4.72 -6.38 16.06
N SER A 84 -3.95 -5.29 16.07
CA SER A 84 -3.25 -4.77 17.24
C SER A 84 -3.82 -3.40 17.60
N THR A 85 -3.85 -3.08 18.89
CA THR A 85 -4.35 -1.79 19.39
C THR A 85 -3.30 -1.10 20.24
N ARG A 86 -3.49 0.21 20.44
CA ARG A 86 -2.72 1.00 21.40
C ARG A 86 -3.60 2.04 22.08
N VAL A 87 -3.30 2.37 23.31
CA VAL A 87 -4.11 3.30 24.13
C VAL A 87 -4.01 4.78 23.67
N GLY A 88 -2.97 5.12 22.91
CA GLY A 88 -2.74 6.47 22.36
C GLY A 88 -1.70 6.43 21.25
N VAL A 89 -1.59 7.50 20.45
CA VAL A 89 -0.70 7.55 19.27
C VAL A 89 0.78 7.36 19.59
N ASP A 90 1.21 7.74 20.80
CA ASP A 90 2.58 7.56 21.27
C ASP A 90 2.75 6.30 22.14
N ALA A 91 1.67 5.52 22.33
CA ALA A 91 1.74 4.29 23.11
C ALA A 91 2.24 3.12 22.26
N PRO A 92 2.87 2.12 22.90
CA PRO A 92 3.30 0.90 22.20
C PRO A 92 2.10 0.10 21.69
N TRP A 93 2.35 -0.69 20.64
CA TRP A 93 1.37 -1.63 20.12
C TRP A 93 1.27 -2.88 20.98
N GLU A 94 0.05 -3.33 21.22
CA GLU A 94 -0.24 -4.58 21.91
C GLU A 94 -0.01 -5.78 20.97
N ALA A 95 0.01 -7.00 21.53
CA ALA A 95 0.10 -8.24 20.77
C ALA A 95 -1.07 -8.34 19.76
N PRO A 96 -0.81 -8.71 18.49
CA PRO A 96 -1.87 -8.90 17.51
C PRO A 96 -2.84 -10.02 17.92
N VAL A 97 -4.14 -9.79 17.73
CA VAL A 97 -5.22 -10.73 18.00
C VAL A 97 -5.95 -11.06 16.69
N ASN A 98 -6.27 -12.35 16.45
CA ASN A 98 -7.06 -12.75 15.29
C ASN A 98 -8.45 -12.13 15.33
N VAL A 99 -8.89 -11.50 14.24
CA VAL A 99 -10.23 -10.86 14.21
C VAL A 99 -11.38 -11.88 14.18
N GLY A 100 -11.08 -13.13 13.85
CA GLY A 100 -12.03 -14.23 13.88
C GLY A 100 -13.11 -14.21 12.78
N ALA A 101 -14.02 -15.16 12.88
CA ALA A 101 -15.17 -15.21 11.99
C ALA A 101 -16.16 -14.07 12.30
N PRO A 102 -16.91 -13.57 11.29
CA PRO A 102 -17.00 -14.08 9.93
C PRO A 102 -16.00 -13.48 8.94
N VAL A 103 -15.12 -12.58 9.38
CA VAL A 103 -14.09 -11.96 8.52
C VAL A 103 -13.10 -13.03 8.08
N ASN A 104 -12.44 -13.67 9.04
CA ASN A 104 -11.56 -14.80 8.75
C ASN A 104 -12.36 -16.08 8.54
N SER A 105 -11.89 -16.93 7.63
CA SER A 105 -12.49 -18.19 7.21
C SER A 105 -11.42 -19.29 7.12
N ALA A 106 -11.77 -20.48 6.62
CA ALA A 106 -10.78 -21.51 6.33
C ALA A 106 -9.96 -21.24 5.05
N ALA A 107 -10.22 -20.13 4.36
CA ALA A 107 -9.50 -19.67 3.18
C ALA A 107 -8.37 -18.69 3.58
N ASN A 108 -7.78 -18.00 2.61
CA ASN A 108 -6.92 -16.84 2.87
C ASN A 108 -7.78 -15.58 2.94
N ASP A 109 -7.67 -14.84 4.01
CA ASP A 109 -8.35 -13.57 4.25
C ASP A 109 -7.29 -12.50 4.58
N PHE A 110 -7.14 -11.45 3.74
CA PHE A 110 -6.00 -10.56 3.81
C PHE A 110 -6.28 -9.14 3.28
N CYS A 111 -5.30 -8.25 3.36
CA CYS A 111 -5.34 -6.85 2.91
C CYS A 111 -6.60 -6.11 3.40
N PRO A 112 -6.76 -5.98 4.73
CA PRO A 112 -7.87 -5.26 5.33
C PRO A 112 -7.77 -3.75 5.10
N THR A 113 -8.91 -3.09 5.01
CA THR A 113 -9.04 -1.63 4.94
C THR A 113 -10.40 -1.21 5.50
N ILE A 114 -10.47 -0.06 6.15
CA ILE A 114 -11.73 0.53 6.62
C ILE A 114 -11.97 1.83 5.87
N ASP A 115 -13.19 2.06 5.47
CA ASP A 115 -13.57 3.32 4.85
C ASP A 115 -13.44 4.52 5.80
N PRO A 116 -13.38 5.77 5.30
CA PRO A 116 -13.16 6.96 6.13
C PRO A 116 -14.23 7.20 7.21
N ASN A 117 -15.42 6.62 7.08
CA ASN A 117 -16.48 6.73 8.09
C ASN A 117 -16.35 5.69 9.24
N GLY A 118 -15.46 4.70 9.06
CA GLY A 118 -15.17 3.67 10.07
C GLY A 118 -16.23 2.56 10.16
N LEU A 119 -17.11 2.44 9.19
CA LEU A 119 -18.22 1.49 9.21
C LEU A 119 -18.06 0.32 8.24
N ASP A 120 -17.57 0.59 7.04
CA ASP A 120 -17.43 -0.41 6.00
C ASP A 120 -15.98 -0.92 5.98
N PHE A 121 -15.82 -2.21 6.27
CA PHE A 121 -14.54 -2.92 6.31
C PHE A 121 -14.40 -3.74 5.02
N TYR A 122 -13.34 -3.50 4.27
CA TYR A 122 -13.01 -4.19 3.03
C TYR A 122 -11.82 -5.12 3.26
N PHE A 123 -11.81 -6.24 2.59
CA PHE A 123 -10.69 -7.19 2.62
C PHE A 123 -10.74 -8.09 1.40
N VAL A 124 -9.68 -8.86 1.22
CA VAL A 124 -9.56 -9.83 0.12
C VAL A 124 -9.73 -11.24 0.66
N SER A 125 -10.42 -12.09 -0.09
CA SER A 125 -10.59 -13.49 0.28
C SER A 125 -10.68 -14.39 -0.95
N ASN A 126 -10.03 -15.56 -0.89
CA ASN A 126 -10.21 -16.62 -1.88
C ASN A 126 -11.22 -17.69 -1.43
N ARG A 127 -12.16 -17.32 -0.55
CA ARG A 127 -13.26 -18.19 -0.13
C ARG A 127 -14.16 -18.57 -1.31
N ALA A 128 -14.74 -19.77 -1.26
CA ALA A 128 -15.63 -20.26 -2.31
C ALA A 128 -16.84 -19.33 -2.54
N GLY A 129 -17.29 -19.24 -3.80
CA GLY A 129 -18.47 -18.45 -4.20
C GLY A 129 -18.17 -17.03 -4.66
N GLY A 130 -16.90 -16.71 -4.91
CA GLY A 130 -16.46 -15.46 -5.55
C GLY A 130 -16.59 -15.47 -7.07
N CYS A 131 -16.00 -14.46 -7.72
CA CYS A 131 -15.98 -14.32 -9.18
C CYS A 131 -14.79 -15.04 -9.81
N GLY A 132 -13.71 -15.28 -9.05
CA GLY A 132 -12.49 -15.89 -9.57
C GLY A 132 -11.56 -16.39 -8.49
N GLY A 133 -10.32 -15.92 -8.52
CA GLY A 133 -9.28 -16.25 -7.56
C GLY A 133 -9.52 -15.62 -6.20
N ALA A 134 -8.72 -14.61 -5.85
CA ALA A 134 -8.95 -13.79 -4.67
C ALA A 134 -9.84 -12.59 -5.01
N ASP A 135 -10.93 -12.42 -4.30
CA ASP A 135 -11.94 -11.39 -4.53
C ASP A 135 -11.98 -10.38 -3.38
N ILE A 136 -12.41 -9.16 -3.69
CA ILE A 136 -12.70 -8.14 -2.69
C ILE A 136 -14.08 -8.37 -2.09
N TYR A 137 -14.12 -8.42 -0.75
CA TYR A 137 -15.32 -8.49 0.07
C TYR A 137 -15.47 -7.25 0.92
N SER A 138 -16.70 -6.96 1.34
CA SER A 138 -16.97 -5.95 2.36
C SER A 138 -17.86 -6.50 3.46
N THR A 139 -17.69 -5.96 4.66
CA THR A 139 -18.55 -6.19 5.81
C THR A 139 -18.70 -4.91 6.60
N ARG A 140 -19.67 -4.86 7.51
CA ARG A 140 -19.83 -3.73 8.43
C ARG A 140 -19.40 -4.09 9.82
N VAL A 141 -18.83 -3.06 10.49
CA VAL A 141 -18.49 -3.14 11.91
C VAL A 141 -19.57 -2.41 12.70
N TYR A 142 -20.20 -3.08 13.64
CA TYR A 142 -21.15 -2.48 14.56
C TYR A 142 -20.64 -2.53 15.99
N SER A 143 -20.67 -1.40 16.68
CA SER A 143 -20.27 -1.31 18.10
C SER A 143 -21.06 -2.33 18.94
N GLY A 144 -20.34 -3.15 19.70
CA GLY A 144 -20.92 -4.18 20.56
C GLY A 144 -21.41 -5.46 19.86
N VAL A 145 -21.45 -5.50 18.52
CA VAL A 145 -21.85 -6.68 17.73
C VAL A 145 -20.66 -7.30 17.00
N GLY A 146 -19.67 -6.46 16.61
CA GLY A 146 -18.54 -6.87 15.77
C GLY A 146 -18.87 -6.84 14.29
N PHE A 147 -18.23 -7.72 13.51
CA PHE A 147 -18.42 -7.83 12.07
C PHE A 147 -19.69 -8.64 11.73
N VAL A 148 -20.43 -8.19 10.72
CA VAL A 148 -21.52 -8.97 10.13
C VAL A 148 -21.00 -9.83 8.97
N GLN A 149 -21.86 -10.69 8.42
CA GLN A 149 -21.48 -11.60 7.33
C GLN A 149 -20.95 -10.83 6.12
N PRO A 150 -19.71 -11.10 5.66
CA PRO A 150 -19.12 -10.44 4.51
C PRO A 150 -19.90 -10.70 3.21
N GLN A 151 -19.92 -9.70 2.34
CA GLN A 151 -20.50 -9.75 1.01
C GLN A 151 -19.41 -9.56 -0.05
N ASN A 152 -19.41 -10.41 -1.08
CA ASN A 152 -18.58 -10.20 -2.27
C ASN A 152 -19.03 -8.93 -3.00
N LEU A 153 -18.10 -8.09 -3.45
CA LEU A 153 -18.45 -6.86 -4.19
C LEU A 153 -19.02 -7.11 -5.59
N GLY A 154 -19.05 -8.37 -6.02
CA GLY A 154 -19.59 -8.77 -7.32
C GLY A 154 -18.61 -8.58 -8.48
N CYS A 155 -18.96 -9.21 -9.61
CA CYS A 155 -18.05 -9.34 -10.75
C CYS A 155 -17.93 -8.06 -11.63
N ALA A 156 -18.53 -6.95 -11.22
CA ALA A 156 -18.22 -5.64 -11.77
C ALA A 156 -16.90 -5.07 -11.22
N VAL A 157 -16.60 -5.37 -9.95
CA VAL A 157 -15.34 -5.04 -9.28
C VAL A 157 -14.36 -6.18 -9.42
N ASN A 158 -14.75 -7.37 -8.98
CA ASN A 158 -13.94 -8.60 -9.04
C ASN A 158 -13.92 -9.19 -10.45
N SER A 159 -12.97 -10.08 -10.72
CA SER A 159 -12.79 -10.73 -12.02
C SER A 159 -12.57 -12.24 -11.85
N ALA A 160 -12.22 -12.93 -12.93
CA ALA A 160 -11.79 -14.33 -12.86
C ALA A 160 -10.34 -14.49 -12.33
N ALA A 161 -9.57 -13.40 -12.28
CA ALA A 161 -8.21 -13.35 -11.72
C ALA A 161 -8.23 -12.91 -10.24
N ASP A 162 -7.08 -12.55 -9.71
CA ASP A 162 -6.94 -12.06 -8.33
C ASP A 162 -7.13 -10.55 -8.27
N GLU A 163 -7.92 -10.10 -7.33
CA GLU A 163 -8.00 -8.73 -6.86
C GLU A 163 -7.31 -8.61 -5.49
N ALA A 164 -6.69 -7.45 -5.22
CA ALA A 164 -5.98 -7.21 -3.97
C ALA A 164 -6.05 -5.77 -3.50
N SER A 165 -5.78 -5.58 -2.20
CA SER A 165 -5.55 -4.29 -1.54
C SER A 165 -6.58 -3.21 -1.87
N PRO A 166 -7.86 -3.43 -1.54
CA PRO A 166 -8.90 -2.43 -1.71
C PRO A 166 -8.60 -1.18 -0.88
N PHE A 167 -8.75 0.00 -1.47
CA PHE A 167 -8.63 1.28 -0.79
C PHE A 167 -9.84 2.17 -1.10
N PRO A 168 -10.81 2.29 -0.17
CA PRO A 168 -11.97 3.15 -0.33
C PRO A 168 -11.59 4.62 -0.11
N LEU A 169 -11.99 5.48 -1.02
CA LEU A 169 -11.82 6.93 -0.95
C LEU A 169 -13.17 7.63 -1.05
N GLN A 170 -13.53 8.39 -0.03
CA GLN A 170 -14.75 9.20 -0.05
C GLN A 170 -14.48 10.56 -0.70
N GLN A 171 -15.20 10.87 -1.75
CA GLN A 171 -15.20 12.18 -2.40
C GLN A 171 -16.59 12.82 -2.36
N ARG A 172 -16.67 14.11 -2.69
CA ARG A 172 -17.97 14.82 -2.80
C ARG A 172 -18.90 14.21 -3.87
N SER A 173 -18.32 13.64 -4.91
CA SER A 173 -19.03 13.00 -6.03
C SER A 173 -19.52 11.58 -5.73
N GLY A 174 -19.12 10.99 -4.62
CA GLY A 174 -19.41 9.61 -4.24
C GLY A 174 -18.18 8.87 -3.72
N GLN A 175 -18.32 7.58 -3.50
CA GLN A 175 -17.25 6.71 -3.06
C GLN A 175 -16.51 6.14 -4.27
N LEU A 176 -15.19 6.12 -4.18
CA LEU A 176 -14.27 5.45 -5.10
C LEU A 176 -13.62 4.28 -4.39
N LEU A 177 -13.34 3.21 -5.12
CA LEU A 177 -12.57 2.07 -4.66
C LEU A 177 -11.37 1.89 -5.58
N TYR A 178 -10.18 2.15 -5.07
CA TYR A 178 -8.91 1.80 -5.72
C TYR A 178 -8.51 0.40 -5.29
N PHE A 179 -7.93 -0.38 -6.18
CA PHE A 179 -7.46 -1.73 -5.88
C PHE A 179 -6.48 -2.23 -6.93
N SER A 180 -5.83 -3.35 -6.68
CA SER A 180 -5.01 -4.04 -7.68
C SER A 180 -5.78 -5.18 -8.29
N SER A 181 -5.54 -5.50 -9.55
CA SER A 181 -6.09 -6.68 -10.21
C SER A 181 -5.11 -7.24 -11.23
N ALA A 182 -5.02 -8.56 -11.27
CA ALA A 182 -4.28 -9.32 -12.28
C ALA A 182 -5.20 -9.74 -13.45
N ARG A 183 -6.31 -9.04 -13.68
CA ARG A 183 -7.24 -9.35 -14.78
C ARG A 183 -6.61 -9.16 -16.14
N PRO A 184 -6.94 -10.01 -17.14
CA PRO A 184 -6.49 -9.82 -18.50
C PRO A 184 -6.94 -8.48 -19.08
N GLY A 185 -6.10 -7.90 -19.95
CA GLY A 185 -6.37 -6.60 -20.56
C GLY A 185 -5.97 -5.40 -19.72
N GLY A 186 -5.01 -5.59 -18.80
CA GLY A 186 -4.34 -4.55 -18.03
C GLY A 186 -3.54 -3.58 -18.91
N PHE A 187 -2.56 -2.89 -18.33
CA PHE A 187 -1.72 -1.93 -19.07
C PHE A 187 -0.84 -2.62 -20.12
N SER A 188 -0.28 -3.78 -19.79
CA SER A 188 0.47 -4.61 -20.75
C SER A 188 -0.44 -5.56 -21.51
N PRO A 189 -0.18 -5.80 -22.80
CA PRO A 189 -0.86 -6.85 -23.53
C PRO A 189 -0.48 -8.22 -23.01
N ASP A 190 -1.45 -8.95 -22.48
CA ASP A 190 -1.27 -10.33 -22.04
C ASP A 190 -0.98 -11.28 -23.20
N PRO A 191 -0.32 -12.42 -22.95
CA PRO A 191 -0.22 -13.49 -23.93
C PRO A 191 -1.60 -13.97 -24.38
N PRO A 192 -1.80 -14.38 -25.65
CA PRO A 192 -3.07 -14.89 -26.11
C PRO A 192 -3.58 -16.06 -25.25
N GLY A 193 -4.80 -15.91 -24.71
CA GLY A 193 -5.43 -16.93 -23.85
C GLY A 193 -5.02 -16.85 -22.36
N ALA A 194 -4.32 -15.81 -21.93
CA ALA A 194 -4.04 -15.59 -20.52
C ALA A 194 -5.34 -15.48 -19.71
N THR A 195 -5.37 -16.09 -18.53
CA THR A 195 -6.45 -15.99 -17.55
C THR A 195 -6.13 -14.99 -16.45
N ALA A 196 -4.85 -14.57 -16.35
CA ALA A 196 -4.34 -13.52 -15.47
C ALA A 196 -3.19 -12.80 -16.18
N GLY A 197 -3.05 -11.50 -15.93
CA GLY A 197 -1.94 -10.63 -16.35
C GLY A 197 -0.99 -10.32 -15.19
N ASP A 198 -0.13 -9.34 -15.39
CA ASP A 198 0.55 -8.63 -14.31
C ASP A 198 -0.46 -7.79 -13.50
N SER A 199 -0.09 -7.45 -12.27
CA SER A 199 -0.97 -6.64 -11.39
C SER A 199 -0.94 -5.19 -11.82
N ASP A 200 -2.12 -4.62 -12.03
CA ASP A 200 -2.34 -3.20 -12.33
C ASP A 200 -3.26 -2.54 -11.31
N LEU A 201 -3.16 -1.22 -11.22
CA LEU A 201 -4.05 -0.38 -10.41
C LEU A 201 -5.36 -0.09 -11.15
N TYR A 202 -6.47 -0.41 -10.51
CA TYR A 202 -7.83 -0.17 -10.98
C TYR A 202 -8.61 0.74 -10.06
N LEU A 203 -9.67 1.31 -10.59
CA LEU A 203 -10.60 2.19 -9.92
C LEU A 203 -12.03 1.78 -10.27
N SER A 204 -12.89 1.68 -9.27
CA SER A 204 -14.34 1.59 -9.44
C SER A 204 -15.05 2.73 -8.70
N SER A 205 -16.14 3.23 -9.28
CA SER A 205 -16.94 4.31 -8.69
C SER A 205 -18.29 3.77 -8.23
N ALA A 206 -18.70 4.11 -7.02
CA ALA A 206 -20.01 3.76 -6.51
C ALA A 206 -21.08 4.73 -7.02
N ARG A 207 -22.19 4.16 -7.54
CA ARG A 207 -23.39 4.91 -7.92
C ARG A 207 -24.60 4.23 -7.29
N GLY A 208 -25.38 4.99 -6.54
CA GLY A 208 -26.56 4.44 -5.87
C GLY A 208 -26.24 3.34 -4.85
N GLY A 209 -25.04 3.36 -4.26
CA GLY A 209 -24.60 2.40 -3.25
C GLY A 209 -23.94 1.12 -3.80
N ALA A 210 -23.83 0.97 -5.10
CA ALA A 210 -23.13 -0.16 -5.74
C ALA A 210 -21.94 0.33 -6.56
N PHE A 211 -20.82 -0.41 -6.52
CA PHE A 211 -19.66 -0.16 -7.35
C PHE A 211 -19.92 -0.61 -8.81
N GLY A 212 -19.48 0.20 -9.75
CA GLY A 212 -19.57 -0.08 -11.19
C GLY A 212 -18.37 -0.90 -11.69
N ALA A 213 -18.29 -1.01 -13.03
CA ALA A 213 -17.16 -1.68 -13.68
C ALA A 213 -15.83 -1.01 -13.31
N ALA A 214 -14.81 -1.85 -13.13
CA ALA A 214 -13.46 -1.38 -12.86
C ALA A 214 -12.79 -0.82 -14.12
N GLU A 215 -12.04 0.26 -13.95
CA GLU A 215 -11.28 0.94 -15.00
C GLU A 215 -9.81 1.08 -14.56
N LEU A 216 -8.87 0.98 -15.49
CA LEU A 216 -7.45 1.22 -15.21
C LEU A 216 -7.23 2.64 -14.68
N VAL A 217 -6.40 2.80 -13.66
CA VAL A 217 -5.96 4.13 -13.19
C VAL A 217 -4.98 4.68 -14.21
N ALA A 218 -5.38 5.72 -14.92
CA ALA A 218 -4.58 6.31 -15.99
C ALA A 218 -3.30 7.00 -15.46
N GLY A 219 -2.19 6.81 -16.17
CA GLY A 219 -0.93 7.53 -15.94
C GLY A 219 -0.03 6.98 -14.82
N VAL A 220 -0.42 5.87 -14.18
CA VAL A 220 0.37 5.26 -13.09
C VAL A 220 0.85 3.86 -13.41
N ASN A 221 0.09 3.08 -14.16
CA ASN A 221 0.44 1.71 -14.56
C ASN A 221 1.53 1.67 -15.62
N THR A 222 2.29 0.60 -15.65
CA THR A 222 3.38 0.30 -16.60
C THR A 222 3.27 -1.14 -17.11
N ALA A 223 4.27 -1.61 -17.89
CA ALA A 223 4.40 -3.00 -18.29
C ALA A 223 5.04 -3.89 -17.20
N SER A 224 4.99 -3.46 -15.96
CA SER A 224 5.49 -4.14 -14.77
C SER A 224 4.36 -4.28 -13.77
N GLU A 225 4.56 -5.05 -12.71
CA GLU A 225 3.58 -5.11 -11.63
C GLU A 225 3.45 -3.74 -10.95
N ASP A 226 2.25 -3.23 -10.91
CA ASP A 226 1.87 -1.98 -10.27
C ASP A 226 0.65 -2.25 -9.39
N GLY A 227 0.79 -2.12 -8.06
CA GLY A 227 -0.29 -2.59 -7.21
C GLY A 227 -0.32 -2.00 -5.80
N GLN A 228 -1.35 -2.43 -5.06
CA GLN A 228 -1.54 -2.15 -3.63
C GLN A 228 -1.61 -0.65 -3.32
N PRO A 229 -2.66 0.03 -3.80
CA PRO A 229 -2.80 1.48 -3.67
C PRO A 229 -3.10 1.90 -2.23
N SER A 230 -2.53 3.03 -1.82
CA SER A 230 -2.90 3.78 -0.63
C SER A 230 -2.93 5.27 -0.98
N LEU A 231 -4.01 5.96 -0.65
CA LEU A 231 -4.15 7.37 -1.01
C LEU A 231 -4.20 8.26 0.22
N ARG A 232 -3.64 9.46 0.07
CA ARG A 232 -3.95 10.53 1.02
C ARG A 232 -5.46 10.85 0.95
N ARG A 233 -6.07 11.14 2.11
CA ARG A 233 -7.53 11.30 2.27
C ARG A 233 -8.18 12.32 1.32
N ASP A 234 -7.40 13.31 0.83
CA ASP A 234 -7.86 14.31 -0.13
C ASP A 234 -7.82 13.82 -1.58
N GLY A 235 -7.24 12.62 -1.81
CA GLY A 235 -7.09 12.01 -3.12
C GLY A 235 -6.03 12.70 -3.99
N LEU A 236 -5.10 13.46 -3.42
CA LEU A 236 -4.08 14.20 -4.17
C LEU A 236 -2.71 13.52 -4.20
N GLU A 237 -2.52 12.47 -3.40
CA GLU A 237 -1.30 11.67 -3.35
C GLU A 237 -1.66 10.18 -3.31
N LEU A 238 -1.05 9.40 -4.18
CA LEU A 238 -1.23 7.96 -4.35
C LEU A 238 0.11 7.26 -4.13
N PHE A 239 0.15 6.35 -3.20
CA PHE A 239 1.27 5.43 -2.96
C PHE A 239 0.90 4.05 -3.48
N PHE A 240 1.88 3.35 -4.05
CA PHE A 240 1.71 1.99 -4.55
C PHE A 240 3.08 1.31 -4.71
N PHE A 241 3.10 -0.01 -4.81
CA PHE A 241 4.34 -0.69 -5.13
C PHE A 241 4.48 -0.91 -6.63
N SER A 242 5.73 -0.99 -7.09
CA SER A 242 6.05 -1.35 -8.47
C SER A 242 7.42 -2.01 -8.57
N ASN A 243 7.55 -2.99 -9.48
CA ASN A 243 8.83 -3.57 -9.87
C ASN A 243 9.34 -3.03 -11.23
N ARG A 244 8.86 -1.83 -11.63
CA ARG A 244 9.25 -1.15 -12.88
C ARG A 244 10.74 -0.87 -12.95
N PRO A 245 11.34 -0.73 -14.15
CA PRO A 245 12.74 -0.33 -14.29
C PRO A 245 13.05 0.93 -13.49
N GLY A 246 14.15 0.88 -12.72
CA GLY A 246 14.59 1.97 -11.83
C GLY A 246 14.24 1.77 -10.35
N THR A 247 13.68 0.61 -9.97
CA THR A 247 13.61 0.16 -8.57
C THR A 247 15.02 0.00 -7.99
N LEU A 248 15.14 0.21 -6.68
CA LEU A 248 16.38 -0.04 -5.93
C LEU A 248 16.56 -1.53 -5.63
N GLY A 249 15.46 -2.20 -5.25
CA GLY A 249 15.40 -3.62 -4.89
C GLY A 249 14.60 -4.47 -5.88
N LEU A 250 13.81 -5.39 -5.34
CA LEU A 250 12.94 -6.27 -6.13
C LEU A 250 11.64 -5.56 -6.53
N ALA A 251 11.06 -4.83 -5.58
CA ALA A 251 9.91 -3.97 -5.77
C ALA A 251 10.02 -2.81 -4.78
N ASP A 252 9.61 -1.62 -5.19
CA ASP A 252 9.74 -0.39 -4.43
C ASP A 252 8.39 0.31 -4.28
N ILE A 253 8.26 1.15 -3.25
CA ILE A 253 7.13 2.06 -3.11
C ILE A 253 7.39 3.30 -3.95
N TYR A 254 6.40 3.63 -4.78
CA TYR A 254 6.32 4.83 -5.59
C TYR A 254 5.18 5.73 -5.11
N ALA A 255 5.28 7.01 -5.41
CA ALA A 255 4.17 7.95 -5.21
C ALA A 255 3.90 8.77 -6.46
N ALA A 256 2.62 9.02 -6.72
CA ALA A 256 2.13 9.95 -7.72
C ALA A 256 1.32 11.05 -7.05
N THR A 257 1.38 12.27 -7.59
CA THR A 257 0.63 13.43 -7.07
C THR A 257 -0.21 14.07 -8.14
N ARG A 258 -1.22 14.83 -7.74
CA ARG A 258 -2.03 15.70 -8.60
C ARG A 258 -2.50 16.93 -7.84
N ALA A 259 -2.73 18.03 -8.55
CA ALA A 259 -3.14 19.28 -7.91
C ALA A 259 -4.64 19.28 -7.51
N ARG A 260 -5.48 18.55 -8.24
CA ARG A 260 -6.92 18.41 -7.99
C ARG A 260 -7.34 16.96 -8.28
N THR A 261 -8.40 16.50 -7.68
CA THR A 261 -8.92 15.14 -7.91
C THR A 261 -9.43 14.89 -9.33
N SER A 262 -9.68 15.95 -10.10
CA SER A 262 -10.02 15.89 -11.52
C SER A 262 -8.82 15.85 -12.46
N ASP A 263 -7.63 16.16 -11.96
CA ASP A 263 -6.42 16.23 -12.77
C ASP A 263 -5.81 14.84 -12.95
N PRO A 264 -5.08 14.59 -14.05
CA PRO A 264 -4.30 13.37 -14.20
C PRO A 264 -3.23 13.26 -13.12
N TRP A 265 -2.82 12.04 -12.80
CA TRP A 265 -1.67 11.80 -11.95
C TRP A 265 -0.37 12.26 -12.65
N ALA A 266 0.50 12.92 -11.90
CA ALA A 266 1.87 13.18 -12.35
C ALA A 266 2.63 11.85 -12.48
N THR A 267 3.74 11.83 -13.21
CA THR A 267 4.62 10.66 -13.33
C THR A 267 5.02 10.17 -11.94
N PRO A 268 4.80 8.87 -11.63
CA PRO A 268 5.18 8.31 -10.34
C PRO A 268 6.69 8.41 -10.09
N LEU A 269 7.05 8.72 -8.86
CA LEU A 269 8.43 8.83 -8.42
C LEU A 269 8.72 7.79 -7.34
N ASN A 270 9.89 7.15 -7.42
CA ASN A 270 10.40 6.25 -6.39
C ASN A 270 10.64 7.02 -5.09
N LEU A 271 10.22 6.47 -3.94
CA LEU A 271 10.39 7.14 -2.63
C LEU A 271 11.85 7.19 -2.15
N GLY A 272 12.75 6.52 -2.86
CA GLY A 272 14.18 6.56 -2.57
C GLY A 272 14.63 5.70 -1.39
N PRO A 273 15.94 5.75 -1.05
CA PRO A 273 16.57 4.78 -0.15
C PRO A 273 16.19 4.94 1.32
N ASN A 274 15.53 6.02 1.72
CA ASN A 274 15.01 6.14 3.07
C ASN A 274 13.81 5.21 3.30
N VAL A 275 13.05 4.92 2.26
CA VAL A 275 11.87 4.04 2.29
C VAL A 275 12.20 2.69 1.69
N ASN A 276 12.74 2.67 0.48
CA ASN A 276 13.00 1.48 -0.31
C ASN A 276 14.40 0.89 -0.04
N SER A 277 14.54 -0.41 -0.14
CA SER A 277 15.78 -1.14 0.16
C SER A 277 16.35 -1.81 -1.10
N ALA A 278 17.64 -1.68 -1.33
CA ALA A 278 18.31 -2.40 -2.42
C ALA A 278 18.35 -3.94 -2.24
N ALA A 279 18.04 -4.43 -1.04
CA ALA A 279 18.15 -5.84 -0.68
C ALA A 279 16.81 -6.54 -0.44
N GLY A 280 15.69 -5.91 -0.76
CA GLY A 280 14.36 -6.45 -0.50
C GLY A 280 13.30 -5.92 -1.46
N ALA A 281 12.06 -6.24 -1.15
CA ALA A 281 10.88 -5.67 -1.76
C ALA A 281 10.11 -4.88 -0.70
N GLU A 282 9.65 -3.69 -1.06
CA GLU A 282 8.73 -2.89 -0.27
C GLU A 282 7.36 -2.89 -0.94
N THR A 283 6.35 -3.28 -0.19
CA THR A 283 4.99 -3.52 -0.71
C THR A 283 3.94 -3.04 0.27
N ARG A 284 2.69 -2.94 -0.18
CA ARG A 284 1.51 -2.69 0.65
C ARG A 284 1.63 -1.42 1.50
N PRO A 285 1.86 -0.25 0.87
CA PRO A 285 1.89 1.00 1.61
C PRO A 285 0.54 1.28 2.27
N SER A 286 0.56 1.85 3.48
CA SER A 286 -0.62 2.33 4.21
C SER A 286 -0.29 3.66 4.87
N LEU A 287 -0.89 4.74 4.36
CA LEU A 287 -0.66 6.09 4.85
C LEU A 287 -1.56 6.39 6.04
N SER A 288 -1.00 6.97 7.11
CA SER A 288 -1.77 7.51 8.23
C SER A 288 -2.73 8.62 7.80
N TRP A 289 -3.78 8.83 8.58
CA TRP A 289 -4.83 9.80 8.24
C TRP A 289 -4.32 11.24 8.11
N ASP A 290 -3.31 11.62 8.86
CA ASP A 290 -2.67 12.92 8.81
C ASP A 290 -1.65 13.07 7.67
N GLY A 291 -1.30 11.95 7.01
CA GLY A 291 -0.36 11.89 5.89
C GLY A 291 1.10 11.96 6.31
N MET A 292 1.42 11.80 7.60
CA MET A 292 2.79 11.94 8.12
C MET A 292 3.51 10.62 8.38
N THR A 293 2.79 9.51 8.51
CA THR A 293 3.39 8.18 8.70
C THR A 293 2.98 7.25 7.57
N LEU A 294 3.94 6.56 6.98
CA LEU A 294 3.72 5.52 5.97
C LEU A 294 4.17 4.18 6.55
N TYR A 295 3.22 3.28 6.71
CA TYR A 295 3.46 1.88 7.05
C TYR A 295 3.56 1.05 5.78
N PHE A 296 4.36 -0.01 5.78
CA PHE A 296 4.50 -0.90 4.63
C PHE A 296 5.09 -2.25 5.02
N GLY A 297 4.93 -3.26 4.17
CA GLY A 297 5.61 -4.54 4.30
C GLY A 297 6.97 -4.50 3.61
N SER A 298 7.98 -5.11 4.21
CA SER A 298 9.32 -5.22 3.61
C SER A 298 9.94 -6.60 3.84
N THR A 299 10.64 -7.09 2.81
CA THR A 299 11.44 -8.32 2.86
C THR A 299 12.93 -8.03 3.04
N ARG A 300 13.29 -6.79 3.46
CA ARG A 300 14.68 -6.39 3.67
C ARG A 300 15.35 -7.21 4.77
N PRO A 301 16.68 -7.49 4.67
CA PRO A 301 17.41 -8.22 5.72
C PRO A 301 17.29 -7.56 7.09
N GLY A 302 17.23 -8.41 8.13
CA GLY A 302 17.13 -7.97 9.52
C GLY A 302 15.70 -7.95 10.08
N GLY A 303 14.73 -8.40 9.31
CA GLY A 303 13.40 -8.76 9.77
C GLY A 303 13.37 -10.12 10.49
N GLU A 304 12.20 -10.50 10.99
CA GLU A 304 11.98 -11.75 11.73
C GLU A 304 11.36 -12.84 10.85
N GLY A 305 10.53 -12.43 9.86
CA GLY A 305 9.81 -13.32 8.96
C GLY A 305 10.16 -13.17 7.49
N SER A 306 9.27 -13.67 6.65
CA SER A 306 9.39 -13.50 5.20
C SER A 306 9.05 -12.09 4.75
N THR A 307 8.20 -11.40 5.49
CA THR A 307 7.82 -9.99 5.34
C THR A 307 7.49 -9.44 6.71
N ASP A 308 7.99 -8.26 7.03
CA ASP A 308 7.75 -7.57 8.29
C ASP A 308 7.18 -6.18 8.05
N HIS A 309 6.51 -5.62 9.07
CA HIS A 309 6.00 -4.26 9.03
C HIS A 309 7.07 -3.23 9.38
N TYR A 310 7.23 -2.27 8.49
CA TYR A 310 8.07 -1.10 8.65
C TYR A 310 7.23 0.17 8.64
N LEU A 311 7.78 1.24 9.17
CA LEU A 311 7.23 2.57 9.06
C LEU A 311 8.30 3.59 8.73
N THR A 312 7.88 4.68 8.12
CA THR A 312 8.66 5.91 7.96
C THR A 312 7.77 7.11 8.24
N THR A 313 8.37 8.23 8.61
CA THR A 313 7.66 9.48 8.92
C THR A 313 8.16 10.64 8.08
N ARG A 314 7.31 11.63 7.90
CA ARG A 314 7.66 12.94 7.32
C ARG A 314 6.99 14.06 8.10
N GLU A 315 7.60 15.22 8.08
CA GLU A 315 7.04 16.42 8.72
C GLU A 315 6.20 17.23 7.73
N ARG A 316 5.15 17.88 8.23
CA ARG A 316 4.44 18.89 7.47
C ARG A 316 5.25 20.19 7.52
N LEU A 317 5.59 20.72 6.35
CA LEU A 317 6.26 22.01 6.27
C LEU A 317 5.27 23.12 6.61
N THR A 318 5.56 23.90 7.65
CA THR A 318 4.82 25.12 7.92
C THR A 318 5.11 26.07 6.79
N GLY A 319 4.10 26.42 5.98
CA GLY A 319 4.27 27.41 4.92
C GLY A 319 4.87 28.66 5.50
N GLY A 320 6.03 29.06 4.98
CA GLY A 320 6.59 30.36 5.28
C GLY A 320 5.57 31.42 4.86
N GLY A 321 5.07 32.19 5.83
CA GLY A 321 4.14 33.27 5.63
C GLY A 321 4.73 34.42 4.79
#